data_9ac7c4719867f9c6f66a55b586d470dc
#
_entry.id   9ac7c4719867f9c6f66a55b586d470dc
#
_cell.length_a   1.000
_cell.length_b   1.000
_cell.length_c   1.000
_cell.angle_alpha   90.00
_cell.angle_beta   90.00
_cell.angle_gamma   90.00
#
_symmetry.space_group_name_H-M   'P 1'
#
loop_
_entity.id
_entity.type
_entity.pdbx_description
1 polymer ?
#
loop_
_entity_poly.entity_id
_entity_poly.type
_entity_poly.pdbx_seq_one_letter_code
_entity_poly.pdbx_strand_id
1 'polypeptide(L)'
;MPTVIGYHEIGDKQRWLTSPKREELFGPLGVTNIRTFVDPQNPTRAAVLMDVPDMDAMMKVMQTQDAADAMEYDTVQPDTLVILVEA
;
A
#
# COMPACT_ATOMS: atom_id res chain seq x y z
N MET A 1 -7.37 -14.38 8.59
CA MET A 1 -7.08 -13.13 7.86
C MET A 1 -5.58 -12.98 7.76
N PRO A 2 -4.99 -13.07 6.57
CA PRO A 2 -3.54 -12.88 6.45
C PRO A 2 -3.16 -11.43 6.70
N THR A 3 -2.02 -11.26 7.34
CA THR A 3 -1.36 -9.97 7.44
C THR A 3 -0.44 -9.82 6.22
N VAL A 4 -0.49 -8.67 5.59
CA VAL A 4 0.23 -8.39 4.36
C VAL A 4 1.16 -7.20 4.58
N ILE A 5 2.37 -7.30 4.04
CA ILE A 5 3.33 -6.19 4.01
C ILE A 5 3.57 -5.84 2.55
N GLY A 6 3.37 -4.57 2.20
CA GLY A 6 3.78 -4.04 0.91
C GLY A 6 4.89 -3.03 1.12
N TYR A 7 6.06 -3.25 0.55
CA TYR A 7 7.11 -2.24 0.64
C TYR A 7 7.53 -1.77 -0.75
N HIS A 8 7.96 -0.51 -0.83
CA HIS A 8 8.23 0.15 -2.09
C HIS A 8 9.01 1.45 -1.85
N GLU A 9 9.47 2.05 -2.92
CA GLU A 9 10.03 3.39 -2.85
C GLU A 9 8.96 4.44 -3.13
N ILE A 10 9.12 5.61 -2.54
CA ILE A 10 8.21 6.75 -2.69
C ILE A 10 8.99 8.01 -3.04
N GLY A 11 8.33 8.93 -3.77
CA GLY A 11 8.92 10.20 -4.16
C GLY A 11 8.70 11.31 -3.14
N ASP A 12 7.54 11.32 -2.48
CA ASP A 12 7.15 12.36 -1.51
C ASP A 12 6.55 11.71 -0.27
N LYS A 13 7.36 11.65 0.77
CA LYS A 13 6.99 11.04 2.04
C LYS A 13 5.74 11.68 2.66
N GLN A 14 5.69 13.00 2.69
CA GLN A 14 4.57 13.70 3.34
C GLN A 14 3.26 13.43 2.62
N ARG A 15 3.28 13.46 1.29
CA ARG A 15 2.09 13.18 0.48
C ARG A 15 1.63 11.75 0.69
N TRP A 16 2.56 10.79 0.74
CA TRP A 16 2.25 9.39 0.97
C TRP A 16 1.62 9.16 2.35
N LEU A 17 2.19 9.79 3.39
CA LEU A 17 1.69 9.63 4.77
C LEU A 17 0.31 10.23 4.97
N THR A 18 -0.01 11.34 4.30
CA THR A 18 -1.28 12.04 4.48
C THR A 18 -2.36 11.63 3.47
N SER A 19 -2.03 10.77 2.52
CA SER A 19 -2.96 10.38 1.46
C SER A 19 -4.12 9.55 1.99
N PRO A 20 -5.36 9.85 1.55
CA PRO A 20 -6.52 9.00 1.87
C PRO A 20 -6.69 7.82 0.91
N LYS A 21 -5.84 7.70 -0.11
CA LYS A 21 -6.05 6.75 -1.20
C LYS A 21 -6.02 5.29 -0.77
N ARG A 22 -5.16 4.93 0.20
CA ARG A 22 -5.12 3.56 0.69
C ARG A 22 -6.45 3.13 1.28
N GLU A 23 -7.02 3.98 2.13
CA GLU A 23 -8.29 3.67 2.78
C GLU A 23 -9.44 3.66 1.78
N GLU A 24 -9.42 4.59 0.83
CA GLU A 24 -10.43 4.64 -0.23
C GLU A 24 -10.40 3.38 -1.10
N LEU A 25 -9.20 2.89 -1.41
CA LEU A 25 -9.03 1.74 -2.29
C LEU A 25 -9.30 0.43 -1.57
N PHE A 26 -8.78 0.27 -0.35
CA PHE A 26 -8.80 -1.00 0.38
C PHE A 26 -9.92 -1.10 1.41
N GLY A 27 -10.46 0.01 1.89
CA GLY A 27 -11.55 0.01 2.85
C GLY A 27 -12.75 -0.85 2.41
N PRO A 28 -13.23 -0.70 1.16
CA PRO A 28 -14.36 -1.50 0.67
C PRO A 28 -14.09 -3.01 0.63
N LEU A 29 -12.82 -3.43 0.68
CA LEU A 29 -12.44 -4.84 0.72
C LEU A 29 -12.43 -5.42 2.14
N GLY A 30 -12.74 -4.60 3.15
CA GLY A 30 -12.69 -5.03 4.54
C GLY A 30 -11.29 -5.05 5.14
N VAL A 31 -10.32 -4.42 4.49
CA VAL A 31 -8.95 -4.30 5.00
C VAL A 31 -8.94 -3.46 6.28
N THR A 32 -8.21 -3.94 7.31
CA THR A 32 -8.13 -3.29 8.61
C THR A 32 -6.68 -3.21 9.10
N ASN A 33 -6.47 -2.47 10.19
CA ASN A 33 -5.17 -2.35 10.86
C ASN A 33 -4.07 -1.87 9.91
N ILE A 34 -4.37 -0.89 9.05
CA ILE A 34 -3.40 -0.32 8.13
C ILE A 34 -2.38 0.50 8.92
N ARG A 35 -1.11 0.11 8.84
CA ARG A 35 -0.01 0.83 9.48
C ARG A 35 1.05 1.15 8.45
N THR A 36 1.63 2.34 8.56
CA THR A 36 2.63 2.82 7.63
C THR A 36 4.00 2.95 8.31
N PHE A 37 5.04 2.65 7.56
CA PHE A 37 6.42 2.66 8.05
C PHE A 37 7.30 3.38 7.04
N VAL A 38 8.24 4.16 7.54
CA VAL A 38 9.23 4.84 6.71
C VAL A 38 10.61 4.56 7.30
N ASP A 39 11.59 4.31 6.44
CA ASP A 39 12.96 4.11 6.86
C ASP A 39 13.50 5.44 7.40
N PRO A 40 13.92 5.50 8.69
CA PRO A 40 14.40 6.76 9.27
C PRO A 40 15.70 7.27 8.65
N GLN A 41 16.44 6.40 7.96
CA GLN A 41 17.69 6.78 7.32
C GLN A 41 17.54 7.05 5.83
N ASN A 42 16.43 6.61 5.23
CA ASN A 42 16.18 6.81 3.81
C ASN A 42 14.67 7.04 3.58
N PRO A 43 14.25 8.31 3.51
CA PRO A 43 12.82 8.65 3.44
C PRO A 43 12.14 8.23 2.13
N THR A 44 12.86 7.66 1.17
CA THR A 44 12.26 7.11 -0.04
C THR A 44 11.80 5.66 0.15
N ARG A 45 12.20 5.00 1.23
CA ARG A 45 11.78 3.62 1.53
C ARG A 45 10.60 3.61 2.48
N ALA A 46 9.53 2.95 2.06
CA ALA A 46 8.30 2.91 2.83
C ALA A 46 7.67 1.54 2.78
N ALA A 47 6.85 1.25 3.77
CA ALA A 47 6.10 0.01 3.81
C ALA A 47 4.73 0.27 4.44
N VAL A 48 3.77 -0.56 4.04
CA VAL A 48 2.45 -0.59 4.65
C VAL A 48 2.16 -2.01 5.11
N LEU A 49 1.59 -2.14 6.31
CA LEU A 49 1.17 -3.41 6.87
C LEU A 49 -0.33 -3.35 7.07
N MET A 50 -1.04 -4.41 6.71
CA MET A 50 -2.50 -4.44 6.80
C MET A 50 -3.02 -5.86 6.92
N ASP A 51 -4.19 -6.01 7.52
CA ASP A 51 -4.90 -7.28 7.58
C ASP A 51 -5.91 -7.33 6.43
N VAL A 52 -5.78 -8.36 5.58
CA VAL A 52 -6.55 -8.49 4.35
C VAL A 52 -7.43 -9.74 4.42
N PRO A 53 -8.77 -9.59 4.46
CA PRO A 53 -9.65 -10.75 4.55
C PRO A 53 -9.71 -11.59 3.28
N ASP A 54 -9.50 -10.98 2.10
CA ASP A 54 -9.60 -11.66 0.81
C ASP A 54 -8.47 -11.22 -0.10
N MET A 55 -7.43 -12.04 -0.18
CA MET A 55 -6.26 -11.75 -1.01
C MET A 55 -6.59 -11.72 -2.50
N ASP A 56 -7.51 -12.56 -2.96
CA ASP A 56 -7.89 -12.58 -4.37
C ASP A 56 -8.54 -11.26 -4.77
N ALA A 57 -9.42 -10.73 -3.92
CA ALA A 57 -10.04 -9.43 -4.15
C ALA A 57 -8.99 -8.31 -4.16
N MET A 58 -8.03 -8.35 -3.23
CA MET A 58 -6.96 -7.37 -3.19
C MET A 58 -6.12 -7.39 -4.46
N MET A 59 -5.73 -8.59 -4.91
CA MET A 59 -4.91 -8.71 -6.12
C MET A 59 -5.65 -8.23 -7.36
N LYS A 60 -6.96 -8.43 -7.44
CA LYS A 60 -7.78 -7.89 -8.53
C LYS A 60 -7.80 -6.36 -8.50
N VAL A 61 -7.98 -5.77 -7.34
CA VAL A 61 -8.00 -4.30 -7.18
C VAL A 61 -6.65 -3.71 -7.58
N MET A 62 -5.56 -4.37 -7.23
CA MET A 62 -4.21 -3.89 -7.58
C MET A 62 -3.97 -3.83 -9.09
N GLN A 63 -4.78 -4.50 -9.89
CA GLN A 63 -4.67 -4.49 -11.35
C GLN A 63 -5.58 -3.44 -12.00
N THR A 64 -6.33 -2.67 -11.22
CA THR A 64 -7.26 -1.67 -11.76
C THR A 64 -6.58 -0.34 -12.01
N GLN A 65 -7.23 0.49 -12.85
CA GLN A 65 -6.78 1.85 -13.08
C GLN A 65 -6.83 2.68 -11.79
N ASP A 66 -7.82 2.43 -10.94
CA ASP A 66 -7.94 3.13 -9.66
C ASP A 66 -6.70 2.90 -8.78
N ALA A 67 -6.18 1.68 -8.77
CA ALA A 67 -4.96 1.39 -8.03
C ALA A 67 -3.75 2.10 -8.63
N ALA A 68 -3.64 2.12 -9.96
CA ALA A 68 -2.56 2.84 -10.64
C ALA A 68 -2.63 4.34 -10.34
N ASP A 69 -3.82 4.92 -10.37
CA ASP A 69 -4.03 6.34 -10.05
C ASP A 69 -3.69 6.64 -8.59
N ALA A 70 -4.05 5.73 -7.68
CA ALA A 70 -3.72 5.89 -6.27
C ALA A 70 -2.20 5.87 -6.03
N MET A 71 -1.49 4.96 -6.69
CA MET A 71 -0.04 4.89 -6.59
C MET A 71 0.62 6.15 -7.13
N GLU A 72 0.14 6.66 -8.25
CA GLU A 72 0.65 7.90 -8.84
C GLU A 72 0.42 9.08 -7.89
N TYR A 73 -0.77 9.20 -7.34
CA TYR A 73 -1.08 10.24 -6.36
C TYR A 73 -0.15 10.16 -5.15
N ASP A 74 0.12 8.95 -4.68
CA ASP A 74 0.92 8.69 -3.48
C ASP A 74 2.42 8.71 -3.75
N THR A 75 2.83 8.95 -4.98
CA THR A 75 4.23 8.95 -5.41
C THR A 75 4.94 7.60 -5.23
N VAL A 76 4.18 6.51 -5.19
CA VAL A 76 4.73 5.16 -5.12
C VAL A 76 5.36 4.79 -6.46
N GLN A 77 6.57 4.21 -6.40
CA GLN A 77 7.27 3.70 -7.58
C GLN A 77 6.78 2.27 -7.83
N PRO A 78 5.90 2.02 -8.81
CA PRO A 78 5.24 0.72 -8.95
C PRO A 78 6.19 -0.44 -9.21
N ASP A 79 7.28 -0.18 -9.90
CA ASP A 79 8.29 -1.19 -10.23
C ASP A 79 9.12 -1.65 -9.02
N THR A 80 9.02 -0.94 -7.90
CA THR A 80 9.71 -1.28 -6.65
C THR A 80 8.81 -2.01 -5.66
N LEU A 81 7.53 -2.16 -5.96
CA LEU A 81 6.55 -2.74 -5.04
C LEU A 81 6.79 -4.25 -4.85
N VAL A 82 6.92 -4.66 -3.60
CA VAL A 82 7.00 -6.06 -3.21
C VAL A 82 5.90 -6.31 -2.19
N ILE A 83 5.09 -7.34 -2.42
CA ILE A 83 4.01 -7.73 -1.52
C ILE A 83 4.37 -9.07 -0.89
N LEU A 84 4.39 -9.10 0.44
CA LEU A 84 4.64 -10.29 1.22
C LEU A 84 3.40 -10.61 2.04
N VAL A 85 3.02 -11.88 2.05
CA VAL A 85 1.87 -12.36 2.81
C VAL A 85 2.38 -13.22 3.95
N GLU A 86 1.78 -13.04 5.12
CA GLU A 86 2.14 -13.84 6.29
C GLU A 86 2.03 -15.34 5.99
N ALA A 87 3.09 -16.05 6.30
CA ALA A 87 3.20 -17.50 6.04
C ALA A 87 2.60 -18.33 7.17
#